data_c151c325f3c3c1d95c238114b98d9127
#
_entry.id   c151c325f3c3c1d95c238114b98d9127
#
_cell.length_a   1.000
_cell.length_b   1.000
_cell.length_c   1.000
_cell.angle_alpha   90.00
_cell.angle_beta   90.00
_cell.angle_gamma   90.00
#
_symmetry.space_group_name_H-M   'P 1'
#
loop_
_entity.id
_entity.type
_entity.pdbx_description
1 polymer ?
#
loop_
_entity_poly.entity_id
_entity_poly.type
_entity_poly.pdbx_seq_one_letter_code
_entity_poly.pdbx_strand_id
1 'polypeptide(L)'
;MSLPPIGSVLIVGSGLIGASIGMALRTRGMTVWLEDADEDALRVAVERGAGLIGPPDRDPDLVIVAVPPVVAPSVIAASLHRYLNATVSDVASTKARLQREVEALGADVERFVPGHPLAGREVSGPAAARADLFADRVWALTPGPRTDAERTAAVAAVVESLGAVVVRTSP
;
A
#
# COMPACT_ATOMS: atom_id res chain seq x y z
N MET A 1 -7.78 4.04 22.76
CA MET A 1 -7.10 5.25 22.22
C MET A 1 -7.10 5.06 20.71
N SER A 2 -7.70 5.98 19.97
CA SER A 2 -7.76 5.85 18.50
C SER A 2 -6.37 6.07 17.89
N LEU A 3 -6.10 5.39 16.77
CA LEU A 3 -4.89 5.60 16.01
C LEU A 3 -4.84 7.05 15.48
N PRO A 4 -3.65 7.67 15.44
CA PRO A 4 -3.50 8.99 14.82
C PRO A 4 -3.84 8.91 13.31
N PRO A 5 -4.28 10.02 12.71
CA PRO A 5 -4.52 10.06 11.28
C PRO A 5 -3.22 9.77 10.51
N ILE A 6 -3.35 9.01 9.42
CA ILE A 6 -2.21 8.69 8.54
C ILE A 6 -1.75 9.95 7.81
N GLY A 7 -0.54 10.38 8.06
CA GLY A 7 0.11 11.54 7.42
C GLY A 7 1.37 11.18 6.66
N SER A 8 1.94 10.00 6.93
CA SER A 8 3.19 9.51 6.34
C SER A 8 3.04 8.10 5.79
N VAL A 9 3.47 7.89 4.55
CA VAL A 9 3.29 6.63 3.82
C VAL A 9 4.59 6.21 3.14
N LEU A 10 4.99 4.96 3.34
CA LEU A 10 6.02 4.30 2.53
C LEU A 10 5.33 3.40 1.51
N ILE A 11 5.69 3.53 0.24
CA ILE A 11 5.25 2.64 -0.83
C ILE A 11 6.45 1.78 -1.26
N VAL A 12 6.30 0.47 -1.17
CA VAL A 12 7.27 -0.50 -1.64
C VAL A 12 6.79 -1.07 -2.98
N GLY A 13 7.50 -0.75 -4.04
CA GLY A 13 7.09 -1.00 -5.41
C GLY A 13 6.57 0.26 -6.10
N SER A 14 7.33 0.75 -7.08
CA SER A 14 7.08 2.02 -7.78
C SER A 14 6.60 1.81 -9.23
N GLY A 15 5.91 0.70 -9.50
CA GLY A 15 5.25 0.46 -10.78
C GLY A 15 4.01 1.36 -10.98
N LEU A 16 3.14 0.98 -11.92
CA LEU A 16 1.93 1.75 -12.23
C LEU A 16 1.07 2.03 -10.98
N ILE A 17 0.76 1.00 -10.20
CA ILE A 17 -0.12 1.12 -9.03
C ILE A 17 0.55 1.91 -7.92
N GLY A 18 1.78 1.54 -7.52
CA GLY A 18 2.50 2.21 -6.44
C GLY A 18 2.77 3.69 -6.74
N ALA A 19 3.24 4.01 -7.95
CA ALA A 19 3.46 5.40 -8.35
C ALA A 19 2.15 6.21 -8.42
N SER A 20 1.05 5.61 -8.89
CA SER A 20 -0.26 6.28 -8.93
C SER A 20 -0.79 6.58 -7.52
N ILE A 21 -0.64 5.63 -6.57
CA ILE A 21 -0.96 5.85 -5.15
C ILE A 21 -0.14 7.02 -4.60
N GLY A 22 1.16 7.00 -4.83
CA GLY A 22 2.07 8.05 -4.35
C GLY A 22 1.71 9.43 -4.86
N MET A 23 1.45 9.57 -6.16
CA MET A 23 0.99 10.82 -6.76
C MET A 23 -0.32 11.31 -6.13
N ALA A 24 -1.29 10.41 -5.97
CA ALA A 24 -2.58 10.75 -5.38
C ALA A 24 -2.48 11.17 -3.91
N LEU A 25 -1.69 10.50 -3.10
CA LEU A 25 -1.46 10.83 -1.68
C LEU A 25 -0.75 12.17 -1.51
N ARG A 26 0.24 12.47 -2.35
CA ARG A 26 0.95 13.75 -2.32
C ARG A 26 0.06 14.94 -2.64
N THR A 27 -0.88 14.78 -3.56
CA THR A 27 -1.88 15.86 -3.84
C THR A 27 -2.78 16.16 -2.64
N ARG A 28 -2.80 15.26 -1.66
CA ARG A 28 -3.55 15.40 -0.40
C ARG A 28 -2.69 15.85 0.78
N GLY A 29 -1.44 16.25 0.51
CA GLY A 29 -0.52 16.77 1.50
C GLY A 29 0.16 15.72 2.38
N MET A 30 0.05 14.42 2.03
CA MET A 30 0.77 13.36 2.75
C MET A 30 2.25 13.35 2.36
N THR A 31 3.10 12.98 3.31
CA THR A 31 4.51 12.70 3.04
C THR A 31 4.64 11.27 2.53
N VAL A 32 5.18 11.10 1.33
CA VAL A 32 5.31 9.79 0.68
C VAL A 32 6.75 9.49 0.37
N TRP A 33 7.22 8.31 0.78
CA TRP A 33 8.49 7.71 0.36
C TRP A 33 8.24 6.52 -0.55
N LEU A 34 9.21 6.25 -1.43
CA LEU A 34 9.20 5.15 -2.37
C LEU A 34 10.45 4.30 -2.17
N GLU A 35 10.29 2.98 -2.18
CA GLU A 35 11.36 1.99 -2.30
C GLU A 35 11.03 1.04 -3.46
N ASP A 36 12.02 0.69 -4.26
CA ASP A 36 11.91 -0.29 -5.32
C ASP A 36 13.26 -0.96 -5.56
N ALA A 37 13.26 -2.24 -5.92
CA ALA A 37 14.46 -2.95 -6.36
C ALA A 37 14.92 -2.53 -7.75
N ASP A 38 14.00 -2.00 -8.57
CA ASP A 38 14.28 -1.42 -9.88
C ASP A 38 14.55 0.09 -9.71
N GLU A 39 15.83 0.47 -9.75
CA GLU A 39 16.27 1.86 -9.58
C GLU A 39 15.77 2.78 -10.70
N ASP A 40 15.61 2.28 -11.92
CA ASP A 40 15.07 3.05 -13.02
C ASP A 40 13.58 3.34 -12.86
N ALA A 41 12.81 2.35 -12.45
CA ALA A 41 11.40 2.54 -12.12
C ALA A 41 11.23 3.52 -10.95
N LEU A 42 12.05 3.39 -9.91
CA LEU A 42 12.05 4.31 -8.77
C LEU A 42 12.33 5.76 -9.20
N ARG A 43 13.36 5.96 -10.02
CA ARG A 43 13.72 7.28 -10.54
C ARG A 43 12.58 7.91 -11.36
N VAL A 44 11.98 7.15 -12.27
CA VAL A 44 10.83 7.63 -13.06
C VAL A 44 9.64 8.00 -12.18
N ALA A 45 9.32 7.18 -11.18
CA ALA A 45 8.23 7.47 -10.24
C ALA A 45 8.47 8.77 -9.46
N VAL A 46 9.70 9.00 -8.99
CA VAL A 46 10.10 10.23 -8.29
C VAL A 46 10.01 11.45 -9.20
N GLU A 47 10.54 11.36 -10.43
CA GLU A 47 10.44 12.42 -11.45
C GLU A 47 8.98 12.79 -11.77
N ARG A 48 8.08 11.81 -11.73
CA ARG A 48 6.63 12.02 -11.89
C ARG A 48 5.92 12.56 -10.65
N GLY A 49 6.65 12.77 -9.56
CA GLY A 49 6.10 13.35 -8.34
C GLY A 49 5.38 12.37 -7.43
N ALA A 50 5.65 11.06 -7.56
CA ALA A 50 5.00 10.04 -6.73
C ALA A 50 5.49 10.02 -5.27
N GLY A 51 6.69 10.50 -4.99
CA GLY A 51 7.24 10.54 -3.62
C GLY A 51 8.71 10.89 -3.60
N LEU A 52 9.30 10.75 -2.42
CA LEU A 52 10.73 10.88 -2.16
C LEU A 52 11.36 9.49 -2.15
N ILE A 53 12.64 9.38 -2.46
CA ILE A 53 13.36 8.11 -2.27
C ILE A 53 13.45 7.82 -0.78
N GLY A 54 12.99 6.61 -0.37
CA GLY A 54 13.06 6.13 1.02
C GLY A 54 14.39 5.47 1.35
N PRO A 55 14.53 4.93 2.54
CA PRO A 55 13.50 4.82 3.58
C PRO A 55 13.25 6.13 4.35
N PRO A 56 12.11 6.24 5.08
CA PRO A 56 11.89 7.34 6.02
C PRO A 56 12.80 7.22 7.24
N ASP A 57 13.10 8.35 7.89
CA ASP A 57 13.96 8.40 9.10
C ASP A 57 13.30 7.77 10.35
N ARG A 58 11.98 7.62 10.33
CA ARG A 58 11.17 7.02 11.39
C ARG A 58 10.08 6.16 10.80
N ASP A 59 9.44 5.31 11.62
CA ASP A 59 8.32 4.48 11.17
C ASP A 59 7.28 5.34 10.45
N PRO A 60 6.88 4.98 9.21
CA PRO A 60 5.74 5.60 8.57
C PRO A 60 4.45 5.16 9.27
N ASP A 61 3.37 5.93 9.13
CA ASP A 61 2.07 5.52 9.65
C ASP A 61 1.49 4.33 8.88
N LEU A 62 1.77 4.28 7.56
CA LEU A 62 1.30 3.24 6.65
C LEU A 62 2.41 2.81 5.69
N VAL A 63 2.54 1.51 5.49
CA VAL A 63 3.32 0.91 4.40
C VAL A 63 2.35 0.29 3.40
N ILE A 64 2.47 0.63 2.12
CA ILE A 64 1.72 0.01 1.03
C ILE A 64 2.68 -0.80 0.16
N VAL A 65 2.46 -2.12 0.12
CA VAL A 65 3.26 -3.04 -0.69
C VAL A 65 2.61 -3.23 -2.05
N ALA A 66 3.27 -2.72 -3.08
CA ALA A 66 2.81 -2.72 -4.48
C ALA A 66 3.82 -3.43 -5.41
N VAL A 67 4.34 -4.55 -4.94
CA VAL A 67 5.28 -5.41 -5.68
C VAL A 67 4.57 -6.59 -6.36
N PRO A 68 5.23 -7.31 -7.28
CA PRO A 68 4.64 -8.50 -7.89
C PRO A 68 4.16 -9.54 -6.86
N PRO A 69 3.06 -10.26 -7.13
CA PRO A 69 2.44 -11.19 -6.16
C PRO A 69 3.37 -12.27 -5.61
N VAL A 70 4.35 -12.69 -6.39
CA VAL A 70 5.32 -13.74 -6.01
C VAL A 70 6.21 -13.34 -4.85
N VAL A 71 6.58 -12.06 -4.75
CA VAL A 71 7.44 -11.52 -3.69
C VAL A 71 6.66 -10.78 -2.60
N ALA A 72 5.39 -10.49 -2.82
CA ALA A 72 4.57 -9.71 -1.90
C ALA A 72 4.54 -10.28 -0.47
N PRO A 73 4.38 -11.61 -0.23
CA PRO A 73 4.35 -12.15 1.15
C PRO A 73 5.61 -11.83 1.94
N SER A 74 6.79 -12.02 1.34
CA SER A 74 8.07 -11.75 2.01
C SER A 74 8.29 -10.25 2.26
N VAL A 75 7.88 -9.39 1.34
CA VAL A 75 7.99 -7.93 1.49
C VAL A 75 7.02 -7.41 2.56
N ILE A 76 5.80 -7.94 2.62
CA ILE A 76 4.83 -7.60 3.67
C ILE A 76 5.36 -8.01 5.04
N ALA A 77 5.83 -9.26 5.19
CA ALA A 77 6.38 -9.75 6.44
C ALA A 77 7.61 -8.94 6.88
N ALA A 78 8.52 -8.63 5.96
CA ALA A 78 9.69 -7.79 6.23
C ALA A 78 9.28 -6.37 6.68
N SER A 79 8.26 -5.78 6.06
CA SER A 79 7.72 -4.47 6.45
C SER A 79 7.12 -4.49 7.85
N LEU A 80 6.36 -5.54 8.21
CA LEU A 80 5.79 -5.72 9.55
C LEU A 80 6.87 -5.91 10.62
N HIS A 81 7.98 -6.58 10.30
CA HIS A 81 9.11 -6.74 11.21
C HIS A 81 9.96 -5.47 11.34
N ARG A 82 10.12 -4.70 10.26
CA ARG A 82 10.95 -3.49 10.23
C ARG A 82 10.28 -2.29 10.90
N TYR A 83 8.99 -2.08 10.64
CA TYR A 83 8.24 -0.91 11.09
C TYR A 83 7.19 -1.32 12.13
N LEU A 84 7.59 -1.34 13.40
CA LEU A 84 6.79 -1.92 14.48
C LEU A 84 5.51 -1.17 14.80
N ASN A 85 5.41 0.11 14.44
CA ASN A 85 4.24 0.94 14.68
C ASN A 85 3.35 1.12 13.44
N ALA A 86 3.88 0.82 12.25
CA ALA A 86 3.17 1.01 11.00
C ALA A 86 2.01 0.04 10.81
N THR A 87 0.95 0.51 10.17
CA THR A 87 0.01 -0.37 9.48
C THR A 87 0.61 -0.78 8.15
N VAL A 88 0.42 -2.03 7.74
CA VAL A 88 0.86 -2.51 6.42
C VAL A 88 -0.34 -2.91 5.59
N SER A 89 -0.40 -2.48 4.35
CA SER A 89 -1.41 -2.88 3.37
C SER A 89 -0.74 -3.31 2.07
N ASP A 90 -1.48 -3.97 1.19
CA ASP A 90 -0.99 -4.39 -0.11
C ASP A 90 -2.01 -4.15 -1.22
N VAL A 91 -1.62 -4.42 -2.46
CA VAL A 91 -2.46 -4.24 -3.65
C VAL A 91 -2.62 -5.51 -4.49
N ALA A 92 -2.17 -6.66 -4.00
CA ALA A 92 -2.20 -7.90 -4.75
C ALA A 92 -3.63 -8.44 -4.94
N SER A 93 -3.88 -9.14 -6.05
CA SER A 93 -5.21 -9.69 -6.38
C SER A 93 -5.55 -11.00 -5.63
N THR A 94 -4.55 -11.74 -5.15
CA THR A 94 -4.73 -13.04 -4.49
C THR A 94 -4.63 -12.89 -2.98
N LYS A 95 -5.78 -12.92 -2.25
CA LYS A 95 -5.81 -12.59 -0.82
C LYS A 95 -5.64 -13.79 0.12
N ALA A 96 -6.43 -14.83 -0.01
CA ALA A 96 -6.41 -15.96 0.92
C ALA A 96 -5.04 -16.67 0.98
N ARG A 97 -4.37 -16.84 -0.14
CA ARG A 97 -3.03 -17.39 -0.20
C ARG A 97 -2.00 -16.46 0.42
N LEU A 98 -2.04 -15.18 0.04
CA LEU A 98 -1.14 -14.13 0.53
C LEU A 98 -1.16 -14.04 2.06
N GLN A 99 -2.36 -14.00 2.65
CA GLN A 99 -2.52 -13.92 4.10
C GLN A 99 -1.90 -15.12 4.81
N ARG A 100 -2.15 -16.34 4.32
CA ARG A 100 -1.55 -17.57 4.89
C ARG A 100 -0.02 -17.55 4.80
N GLU A 101 0.53 -17.10 3.68
CA GLU A 101 1.99 -17.02 3.50
C GLU A 101 2.62 -15.97 4.45
N VAL A 102 1.98 -14.81 4.63
CA VAL A 102 2.44 -13.78 5.59
C VAL A 102 2.38 -14.31 7.04
N GLU A 103 1.32 -15.00 7.43
CA GLU A 103 1.23 -15.65 8.74
C GLU A 103 2.31 -16.70 8.96
N ALA A 104 2.57 -17.53 7.95
CA ALA A 104 3.60 -18.57 8.01
C ALA A 104 5.02 -17.99 8.19
N LEU A 105 5.24 -16.75 7.80
CA LEU A 105 6.50 -16.02 8.02
C LEU A 105 6.61 -15.40 9.43
N GLY A 106 5.65 -15.68 10.33
CA GLY A 106 5.68 -15.23 11.72
C GLY A 106 5.43 -13.73 11.91
N ALA A 107 4.83 -13.07 10.93
CA ALA A 107 4.55 -11.65 10.99
C ALA A 107 3.32 -11.31 11.87
N ASP A 108 3.30 -10.12 12.43
CA ASP A 108 2.20 -9.58 13.20
C ASP A 108 1.05 -9.12 12.28
N VAL A 109 0.16 -10.06 11.97
CA VAL A 109 -0.97 -9.83 11.04
C VAL A 109 -2.09 -8.95 11.63
N GLU A 110 -2.05 -8.59 12.93
CA GLU A 110 -2.99 -7.61 13.49
C GLU A 110 -2.81 -6.24 12.83
N ARG A 111 -1.59 -5.95 12.41
CA ARG A 111 -1.24 -4.71 11.72
C ARG A 111 -1.32 -4.80 10.19
N PHE A 112 -1.71 -5.95 9.64
CA PHE A 112 -1.83 -6.16 8.20
C PHE A 112 -3.28 -6.01 7.74
N VAL A 113 -3.54 -5.06 6.86
CA VAL A 113 -4.84 -4.79 6.23
C VAL A 113 -4.73 -5.11 4.74
N PRO A 114 -5.09 -6.31 4.31
CA PRO A 114 -5.01 -6.70 2.91
C PRO A 114 -5.93 -5.88 2.02
N GLY A 115 -5.44 -5.42 0.89
CA GLY A 115 -6.18 -4.62 -0.07
C GLY A 115 -6.00 -5.08 -1.51
N HIS A 116 -6.97 -4.72 -2.37
CA HIS A 116 -6.93 -4.97 -3.79
C HIS A 116 -7.69 -3.90 -4.57
N PRO A 117 -7.01 -2.95 -5.22
CA PRO A 117 -7.66 -2.03 -6.14
C PRO A 117 -8.12 -2.76 -7.40
N LEU A 118 -9.40 -2.64 -7.74
CA LEU A 118 -9.94 -3.07 -9.03
C LEU A 118 -9.72 -1.98 -10.07
N ALA A 119 -8.50 -1.51 -10.15
CA ALA A 119 -8.03 -0.52 -11.08
C ALA A 119 -6.76 -1.03 -11.75
N GLY A 120 -6.70 -0.93 -13.05
CA GLY A 120 -5.55 -1.32 -13.84
C GLY A 120 -5.64 -0.70 -15.22
N ARG A 121 -4.55 -0.80 -15.94
CA ARG A 121 -4.45 -0.40 -17.34
C ARG A 121 -3.69 -1.49 -18.10
N GLU A 122 -3.89 -1.57 -19.40
CA GLU A 122 -3.13 -2.47 -20.27
C GLU A 122 -1.63 -2.10 -20.34
N VAL A 123 -1.28 -0.89 -19.90
CA VAL A 123 0.10 -0.39 -19.80
C VAL A 123 0.65 -0.60 -18.38
N SER A 124 1.95 -0.81 -18.27
CA SER A 124 2.67 -1.01 -17.02
C SER A 124 3.74 0.06 -16.79
N GLY A 125 4.31 0.06 -15.59
CA GLY A 125 5.41 0.93 -15.21
C GLY A 125 4.98 2.33 -14.73
N PRO A 126 5.91 3.06 -14.06
CA PRO A 126 5.63 4.34 -13.44
C PRO A 126 5.36 5.47 -14.45
N ALA A 127 5.84 5.35 -15.69
CA ALA A 127 5.59 6.34 -16.73
C ALA A 127 4.11 6.49 -17.07
N ALA A 128 3.30 5.44 -16.86
CA ALA A 128 1.85 5.44 -17.10
C ALA A 128 1.04 5.81 -15.86
N ALA A 129 1.69 6.09 -14.71
CA ALA A 129 1.03 6.41 -13.46
C ALA A 129 0.19 7.69 -13.54
N ARG A 130 -0.93 7.69 -12.81
CA ARG A 130 -1.87 8.81 -12.74
C ARG A 130 -2.44 8.95 -11.33
N ALA A 131 -2.53 10.18 -10.84
CA ALA A 131 -3.11 10.47 -9.53
C ALA A 131 -4.62 10.15 -9.42
N ASP A 132 -5.33 10.11 -10.55
CA ASP A 132 -6.77 9.81 -10.65
C ASP A 132 -7.07 8.35 -11.03
N LEU A 133 -6.07 7.47 -11.00
CA LEU A 133 -6.22 6.07 -11.42
C LEU A 133 -7.33 5.33 -10.66
N PHE A 134 -7.54 5.68 -9.40
CA PHE A 134 -8.48 5.00 -8.49
C PHE A 134 -9.83 5.69 -8.38
N ALA A 135 -10.03 6.85 -9.00
CA ALA A 135 -11.29 7.60 -8.96
C ALA A 135 -12.45 6.72 -9.47
N ASP A 136 -13.49 6.60 -8.66
CA ASP A 136 -14.69 5.79 -8.93
C ASP A 136 -14.42 4.29 -9.14
N ARG A 137 -13.24 3.81 -8.73
CA ARG A 137 -12.88 2.38 -8.79
C ARG A 137 -13.13 1.71 -7.45
N VAL A 138 -13.54 0.46 -7.50
CA VAL A 138 -13.68 -0.36 -6.29
C VAL A 138 -12.29 -0.71 -5.77
N TRP A 139 -12.13 -0.59 -4.45
CA TRP A 139 -10.97 -1.11 -3.72
C TRP A 139 -11.46 -2.03 -2.62
N ALA A 140 -11.18 -3.32 -2.79
CA ALA A 140 -11.54 -4.32 -1.79
C ALA A 140 -10.54 -4.30 -0.64
N LEU A 141 -11.05 -4.29 0.60
CA LEU A 141 -10.28 -4.58 1.81
C LEU A 141 -10.77 -5.92 2.37
N THR A 142 -9.83 -6.81 2.65
CA THR A 142 -10.13 -8.18 3.11
C THR A 142 -9.44 -8.48 4.45
N PRO A 143 -9.80 -7.74 5.53
CA PRO A 143 -9.19 -7.96 6.83
C PRO A 143 -9.42 -9.38 7.30
N GLY A 144 -8.37 -10.01 7.82
CA GLY A 144 -8.46 -11.32 8.46
C GLY A 144 -9.08 -11.22 9.86
N PRO A 145 -9.36 -12.35 10.51
CA PRO A 145 -10.03 -12.38 11.83
C PRO A 145 -9.20 -11.74 12.95
N ARG A 146 -7.89 -11.62 12.77
CA ARG A 146 -6.96 -10.97 13.71
C ARG A 146 -6.61 -9.54 13.33
N THR A 147 -6.99 -9.07 12.14
CA THR A 147 -6.68 -7.71 11.70
C THR A 147 -7.39 -6.69 12.58
N ASP A 148 -6.66 -5.71 13.07
CA ASP A 148 -7.19 -4.64 13.90
C ASP A 148 -8.22 -3.78 13.14
N ALA A 149 -9.37 -3.54 13.78
CA ALA A 149 -10.48 -2.82 13.15
C ALA A 149 -10.20 -1.32 12.95
N GLU A 150 -9.45 -0.69 13.87
CA GLU A 150 -9.09 0.73 13.75
C GLU A 150 -8.09 0.93 12.61
N ARG A 151 -7.12 0.01 12.45
CA ARG A 151 -6.20 0.02 11.32
C ARG A 151 -6.92 -0.18 9.99
N THR A 152 -7.89 -1.09 9.97
CA THR A 152 -8.74 -1.29 8.78
C THR A 152 -9.52 -0.02 8.43
N ALA A 153 -10.07 0.68 9.42
CA ALA A 153 -10.78 1.93 9.21
C ALA A 153 -9.83 3.05 8.72
N ALA A 154 -8.63 3.12 9.27
CA ALA A 154 -7.62 4.10 8.85
C ALA A 154 -7.18 3.88 7.39
N VAL A 155 -6.92 2.63 6.98
CA VAL A 155 -6.61 2.30 5.58
C VAL A 155 -7.80 2.61 4.66
N ALA A 156 -9.03 2.30 5.08
CA ALA A 156 -10.23 2.64 4.30
C ALA A 156 -10.33 4.14 4.04
N ALA A 157 -10.10 4.97 5.07
CA ALA A 157 -10.14 6.43 4.93
C ALA A 157 -9.06 6.95 3.95
N VAL A 158 -7.85 6.37 3.98
CA VAL A 158 -6.79 6.70 3.01
C VAL A 158 -7.23 6.34 1.60
N VAL A 159 -7.74 5.13 1.39
CA VAL A 159 -8.18 4.63 0.07
C VAL A 159 -9.36 5.46 -0.47
N GLU A 160 -10.34 5.79 0.37
CA GLU A 160 -11.45 6.69 0.01
C GLU A 160 -10.96 8.08 -0.39
N SER A 161 -9.91 8.57 0.27
CA SER A 161 -9.29 9.84 -0.11
C SER A 161 -8.71 9.83 -1.52
N LEU A 162 -8.38 8.67 -2.08
CA LEU A 162 -7.94 8.52 -3.48
C LEU A 162 -9.10 8.59 -4.49
N GLY A 163 -10.33 8.76 -4.02
CA GLY A 163 -11.54 8.73 -4.84
C GLY A 163 -12.07 7.31 -5.10
N ALA A 164 -11.51 6.31 -4.48
CA ALA A 164 -11.96 4.92 -4.62
C ALA A 164 -13.20 4.63 -3.77
N VAL A 165 -13.95 3.62 -4.20
CA VAL A 165 -15.09 3.08 -3.45
C VAL A 165 -14.61 1.86 -2.67
N VAL A 166 -14.56 1.97 -1.34
CA VAL A 166 -14.10 0.87 -0.48
C VAL A 166 -15.22 -0.15 -0.30
N VAL A 167 -14.87 -1.42 -0.54
CA VAL A 167 -15.72 -2.58 -0.25
C VAL A 167 -14.98 -3.49 0.72
N ARG A 168 -15.61 -3.85 1.84
CA ARG A 168 -15.07 -4.84 2.79
C ARG A 168 -15.64 -6.21 2.45
N THR A 169 -14.76 -7.19 2.31
CA THR A 169 -15.14 -8.58 1.99
C THR A 169 -14.26 -9.55 2.74
N SER A 170 -14.65 -10.81 2.79
CA SER A 170 -13.79 -11.89 3.30
C SER A 170 -12.71 -12.25 2.26
N PRO A 171 -11.58 -12.82 2.71
CA PRO A 171 -10.52 -13.32 1.85
C PRO A 171 -10.96 -14.41 0.88
#